data_483934dc4737f0f9225285cd7c568363
#
_entry.id   483934dc4737f0f9225285cd7c568363
#
_cell.length_a   1.000
_cell.length_b   1.000
_cell.length_c   1.000
_cell.angle_alpha   90.00
_cell.angle_beta   90.00
_cell.angle_gamma   90.00
#
_symmetry.space_group_name_H-M   'P 1'
#
loop_
_entity.id
_entity.type
_entity.pdbx_description
1 polymer ?
#
loop_
_entity_poly.entity_id
_entity_poly.type
_entity_poly.pdbx_seq_one_letter_code
_entity_poly.pdbx_strand_id
1 'polypeptide(L)'
;MKSLKLLVITILLVGATSAVTAQRTVKVYPRHGTVVTTLYQPRLVVHKGVNFHFSNGIWYKARGRKYVVCAAPVGIKVRKLPVGNKVVVLSGRKYYTYNGVFYKKKGRNYIVVNV
;
A
#
# COMPACT_ATOMS: atom_id res chain seq x y z
N MET A 1 -15.60 -32.60 41.95
CA MET A 1 -16.60 -32.44 40.89
C MET A 1 -16.82 -31.01 40.48
N LYS A 2 -16.96 -30.06 41.41
CA LYS A 2 -17.16 -28.66 41.07
C LYS A 2 -15.97 -28.03 40.34
N SER A 3 -14.76 -28.45 40.64
CA SER A 3 -13.55 -27.95 40.02
C SER A 3 -13.40 -28.37 38.54
N LEU A 4 -13.92 -29.52 38.17
CA LEU A 4 -13.92 -29.98 36.78
C LEU A 4 -14.78 -29.13 35.87
N LYS A 5 -15.93 -28.67 36.33
CA LYS A 5 -16.82 -27.80 35.58
C LYS A 5 -16.18 -26.44 35.33
N LEU A 6 -15.48 -25.88 36.31
CA LEU A 6 -14.76 -24.64 36.18
C LEU A 6 -13.62 -24.72 35.16
N LEU A 7 -12.92 -25.83 35.12
CA LEU A 7 -11.83 -26.07 34.18
C LEU A 7 -12.33 -26.08 32.74
N VAL A 8 -13.48 -26.70 32.49
CA VAL A 8 -14.07 -26.76 31.14
C VAL A 8 -14.46 -25.36 30.65
N ILE A 9 -15.03 -24.53 31.52
CA ILE A 9 -15.40 -23.16 31.19
C ILE A 9 -14.18 -22.33 30.83
N THR A 10 -13.08 -22.49 31.54
CA THR A 10 -11.83 -21.76 31.27
C THR A 10 -11.26 -22.13 29.91
N ILE A 11 -11.30 -23.39 29.54
CA ILE A 11 -10.84 -23.85 28.22
C ILE A 11 -11.67 -23.25 27.08
N LEU A 12 -12.98 -23.14 27.24
CA LEU A 12 -13.86 -22.54 26.27
C LEU A 12 -13.56 -21.05 26.03
N LEU A 13 -13.22 -20.31 27.07
CA LEU A 13 -12.84 -18.89 26.97
C LEU A 13 -11.55 -18.71 26.16
N VAL A 14 -10.57 -19.56 26.36
CA VAL A 14 -9.31 -19.50 25.60
C VAL A 14 -9.55 -19.79 24.11
N GLY A 15 -10.42 -20.74 23.80
CA GLY A 15 -10.77 -21.07 22.43
C GLY A 15 -11.46 -19.90 21.71
N ALA A 16 -12.33 -19.17 22.39
CA ALA A 16 -13.00 -17.99 21.83
C ALA A 16 -12.03 -16.86 21.51
N THR A 17 -11.01 -16.66 22.33
CA THR A 17 -10.01 -15.61 22.13
C THR A 17 -9.15 -15.85 20.89
N SER A 18 -8.78 -17.11 20.60
CA SER A 18 -7.96 -17.40 19.44
C SER A 18 -8.69 -17.26 18.12
N ALA A 19 -10.02 -17.35 18.08
CA ALA A 19 -10.80 -17.15 16.87
C ALA A 19 -10.73 -15.71 16.33
N VAL A 20 -10.52 -14.71 17.18
CA VAL A 20 -10.46 -13.30 16.78
C VAL A 20 -9.21 -12.99 15.95
N THR A 21 -8.12 -13.70 16.15
CA THR A 21 -6.86 -13.46 15.43
C THR A 21 -6.87 -13.93 13.98
N ALA A 22 -7.85 -14.72 13.57
CA ALA A 22 -7.95 -15.25 12.21
C ALA A 22 -8.52 -14.23 11.18
N GLN A 23 -9.03 -13.09 11.63
CA GLN A 23 -9.69 -12.11 10.78
C GLN A 23 -8.74 -10.99 10.35
N ARG A 24 -7.68 -11.33 9.63
CA ARG A 24 -6.79 -10.34 9.02
C ARG A 24 -7.15 -10.12 7.56
N THR A 25 -7.32 -8.85 7.19
CA THR A 25 -7.45 -8.47 5.80
C THR A 25 -6.06 -8.28 5.19
N VAL A 26 -5.83 -8.88 4.04
CA VAL A 26 -4.60 -8.72 3.28
C VAL A 26 -4.90 -7.83 2.08
N LYS A 27 -4.14 -6.74 1.92
CA LYS A 27 -4.24 -5.90 0.75
C LYS A 27 -3.51 -6.54 -0.43
N VAL A 28 -4.20 -6.63 -1.55
CA VAL A 28 -3.63 -7.13 -2.81
C VAL A 28 -3.45 -5.95 -3.75
N TYR A 29 -2.26 -5.80 -4.29
CA TYR A 29 -1.94 -4.74 -5.25
C TYR A 29 -1.80 -5.33 -6.65
N PRO A 30 -2.19 -4.58 -7.71
CA PRO A 30 -2.03 -5.06 -9.07
C PRO A 30 -0.56 -5.16 -9.44
N ARG A 31 -0.22 -6.16 -10.22
CA ARG A 31 1.14 -6.36 -10.74
C ARG A 31 1.42 -5.39 -11.88
N HIS A 32 2.70 -5.05 -12.07
CA HIS A 32 3.14 -4.30 -13.24
C HIS A 32 2.72 -5.02 -14.52
N GLY A 33 2.28 -4.27 -15.51
CA GLY A 33 1.76 -4.81 -16.74
C GLY A 33 0.28 -5.10 -16.75
N THR A 34 -0.40 -5.04 -15.59
CA THR A 34 -1.86 -5.17 -15.52
C THR A 34 -2.52 -4.04 -16.29
N VAL A 35 -3.50 -4.39 -17.15
CA VAL A 35 -4.23 -3.42 -17.97
C VAL A 35 -5.58 -3.15 -17.35
N VAL A 36 -5.93 -1.86 -17.21
CA VAL A 36 -7.24 -1.42 -16.73
C VAL A 36 -7.82 -0.42 -17.73
N THR A 37 -9.13 -0.31 -17.76
CA THR A 37 -9.84 0.58 -18.71
C THR A 37 -10.19 1.92 -18.10
N THR A 38 -10.34 2.00 -16.78
CA THR A 38 -10.73 3.20 -16.07
C THR A 38 -9.87 3.38 -14.82
N LEU A 39 -9.64 4.63 -14.42
CA LEU A 39 -8.92 4.99 -13.21
C LEU A 39 -9.83 5.82 -12.31
N TYR A 40 -9.70 5.62 -10.99
CA TYR A 40 -10.43 6.41 -10.00
C TYR A 40 -9.68 7.71 -9.74
N GLN A 41 -10.31 8.84 -10.07
CA GLN A 41 -9.76 10.18 -9.85
C GLN A 41 -8.25 10.28 -10.17
N PRO A 42 -7.84 9.98 -11.42
CA PRO A 42 -6.42 9.95 -11.75
C PRO A 42 -5.83 11.35 -11.74
N ARG A 43 -4.57 11.44 -11.35
CA ARG A 43 -3.78 12.65 -11.45
C ARG A 43 -2.71 12.45 -12.51
N LEU A 44 -2.65 13.36 -13.47
CA LEU A 44 -1.60 13.36 -14.48
C LEU A 44 -0.32 13.94 -13.87
N VAL A 45 0.76 13.20 -13.99
CA VAL A 45 2.09 13.64 -13.56
C VAL A 45 3.06 13.46 -14.71
N VAL A 46 3.68 14.56 -15.13
CA VAL A 46 4.67 14.54 -16.21
C VAL A 46 6.07 14.45 -15.60
N HIS A 47 6.85 13.48 -16.02
CA HIS A 47 8.21 13.28 -15.55
C HIS A 47 9.14 12.97 -16.73
N LYS A 48 10.13 13.82 -16.96
CA LYS A 48 11.09 13.70 -18.06
C LYS A 48 10.41 13.50 -19.41
N GLY A 49 9.33 14.27 -19.66
CA GLY A 49 8.59 14.20 -20.93
C GLY A 49 7.65 13.01 -21.04
N VAL A 50 7.53 12.17 -20.02
CA VAL A 50 6.63 11.01 -20.01
C VAL A 50 5.43 11.31 -19.12
N ASN A 51 4.24 11.01 -19.61
CA ASN A 51 3.00 11.17 -18.87
C ASN A 51 2.71 9.93 -18.04
N PHE A 52 2.57 10.13 -16.74
CA PHE A 52 2.14 9.08 -15.80
C PHE A 52 0.80 9.45 -15.21
N HIS A 53 -0.02 8.47 -14.92
CA HIS A 53 -1.28 8.64 -14.22
C HIS A 53 -1.17 8.00 -12.85
N PHE A 54 -1.48 8.75 -11.82
CA PHE A 54 -1.41 8.30 -10.43
C PHE A 54 -2.82 8.20 -9.88
N SER A 55 -3.20 7.01 -9.45
CA SER A 55 -4.53 6.74 -8.90
C SER A 55 -4.42 5.75 -7.75
N ASN A 56 -4.97 6.11 -6.59
CA ASN A 56 -4.97 5.26 -5.39
C ASN A 56 -3.59 4.68 -5.03
N GLY A 57 -2.54 5.46 -5.22
CA GLY A 57 -1.17 5.02 -4.91
C GLY A 57 -0.53 4.13 -5.96
N ILE A 58 -1.22 3.87 -7.07
CA ILE A 58 -0.72 3.05 -8.17
C ILE A 58 -0.34 3.94 -9.33
N TRP A 59 0.76 3.61 -9.99
CA TRP A 59 1.28 4.34 -11.15
C TRP A 59 0.91 3.63 -12.44
N TYR A 60 0.44 4.41 -13.41
CA TYR A 60 -0.02 3.91 -14.70
C TYR A 60 0.59 4.71 -15.84
N LYS A 61 0.76 4.06 -16.98
CA LYS A 61 1.00 4.70 -18.26
C LYS A 61 -0.21 4.48 -19.16
N ALA A 62 -0.55 5.49 -19.97
CA ALA A 62 -1.58 5.32 -20.98
C ALA A 62 -1.08 4.45 -22.11
N ARG A 63 -1.94 3.55 -22.60
CA ARG A 63 -1.68 2.68 -23.73
C ARG A 63 -2.92 2.63 -24.59
N GLY A 64 -2.98 3.49 -25.60
CA GLY A 64 -4.20 3.71 -26.35
C GLY A 64 -5.31 4.24 -25.45
N ARG A 65 -6.43 3.58 -25.42
CA ARG A 65 -7.57 3.94 -24.55
C ARG A 65 -7.53 3.26 -23.19
N LYS A 66 -6.47 2.53 -22.90
CA LYS A 66 -6.32 1.76 -21.67
C LYS A 66 -5.14 2.30 -20.85
N TYR A 67 -5.02 1.81 -19.64
CA TYR A 67 -3.93 2.16 -18.74
C TYR A 67 -3.21 0.89 -18.30
N VAL A 68 -1.89 0.97 -18.20
CA VAL A 68 -1.06 -0.16 -17.80
C VAL A 68 -0.36 0.19 -16.50
N VAL A 69 -0.44 -0.70 -15.51
CA VAL A 69 0.28 -0.54 -14.23
C VAL A 69 1.77 -0.58 -14.52
N CYS A 70 2.49 0.41 -14.02
CA CYS A 70 3.94 0.54 -14.20
C CYS A 70 4.64 0.83 -12.88
N ALA A 71 5.98 0.75 -12.91
CA ALA A 71 6.79 1.15 -11.77
C ALA A 71 6.68 2.67 -11.56
N ALA A 72 6.75 3.10 -10.29
CA ALA A 72 6.80 4.50 -9.96
C ALA A 72 8.10 5.12 -10.49
N PRO A 73 8.04 6.27 -11.18
CA PRO A 73 9.25 6.91 -11.68
C PRO A 73 10.06 7.52 -10.51
N VAL A 74 11.33 7.14 -10.40
CA VAL A 74 12.22 7.64 -9.35
C VAL A 74 12.46 9.13 -9.55
N GLY A 75 12.38 9.89 -8.44
CA GLY A 75 12.55 11.34 -8.45
C GLY A 75 11.29 12.15 -8.66
N ILE A 76 10.17 11.51 -8.95
CA ILE A 76 8.90 12.21 -9.14
C ILE A 76 8.36 12.71 -7.80
N LYS A 77 7.77 13.90 -7.80
CA LYS A 77 7.19 14.53 -6.61
C LYS A 77 5.70 14.29 -6.53
N VAL A 78 5.22 13.96 -5.33
CA VAL A 78 3.79 13.92 -5.03
C VAL A 78 3.52 14.77 -3.80
N ARG A 79 2.35 15.39 -3.74
CA ARG A 79 1.98 16.25 -2.60
C ARG A 79 1.48 15.44 -1.43
N LYS A 80 0.74 14.38 -1.71
CA LYS A 80 0.13 13.53 -0.69
C LYS A 80 0.54 12.08 -0.90
N LEU A 81 0.80 11.40 0.20
CA LEU A 81 1.03 9.96 0.17
C LEU A 81 -0.29 9.23 0.00
N PRO A 82 -0.26 8.03 -0.63
CA PRO A 82 -1.45 7.19 -0.71
C PRO A 82 -1.99 6.83 0.67
N VAL A 83 -3.30 6.70 0.79
CA VAL A 83 -3.93 6.22 2.01
C VAL A 83 -3.50 4.77 2.23
N GLY A 84 -3.07 4.46 3.45
CA GLY A 84 -2.56 3.13 3.78
C GLY A 84 -1.04 3.01 3.64
N ASN A 85 -0.33 4.12 3.38
CA ASN A 85 1.13 4.10 3.41
C ASN A 85 1.64 3.73 4.81
N LYS A 86 2.84 3.16 4.85
CA LYS A 86 3.48 2.75 6.10
C LYS A 86 4.84 3.43 6.25
N VAL A 87 5.20 3.75 7.48
CA VAL A 87 6.51 4.28 7.81
C VAL A 87 7.49 3.12 7.96
N VAL A 88 8.65 3.25 7.33
CA VAL A 88 9.74 2.27 7.40
C VAL A 88 11.02 3.01 7.72
N VAL A 89 11.83 2.45 8.63
CA VAL A 89 13.17 2.98 8.93
C VAL A 89 14.21 2.02 8.36
N LEU A 90 15.02 2.52 7.43
CA LEU A 90 16.08 1.77 6.78
C LEU A 90 17.39 2.52 6.95
N SER A 91 18.40 1.86 7.52
CA SER A 91 19.73 2.46 7.77
C SER A 91 19.66 3.80 8.52
N GLY A 92 18.78 3.89 9.51
CA GLY A 92 18.56 5.10 10.31
C GLY A 92 17.76 6.19 9.61
N ARG A 93 17.27 5.98 8.41
CA ARG A 93 16.50 6.96 7.64
C ARG A 93 15.04 6.55 7.56
N LYS A 94 14.16 7.53 7.67
CA LYS A 94 12.71 7.34 7.62
C LYS A 94 12.21 7.42 6.18
N TYR A 95 11.45 6.41 5.77
CA TYR A 95 10.78 6.35 4.48
C TYR A 95 9.30 6.03 4.67
N TYR A 96 8.52 6.34 3.66
CA TYR A 96 7.12 5.93 3.57
C TYR A 96 7.00 4.96 2.41
N THR A 97 6.24 3.90 2.60
CA THR A 97 6.07 2.90 1.54
C THR A 97 4.61 2.59 1.27
N TYR A 98 4.30 2.38 0.02
CA TYR A 98 2.99 1.92 -0.44
C TYR A 98 3.16 1.13 -1.73
N ASN A 99 2.60 -0.07 -1.78
CA ASN A 99 2.67 -0.95 -2.96
C ASN A 99 4.12 -1.16 -3.47
N GLY A 100 5.07 -1.33 -2.54
CA GLY A 100 6.47 -1.51 -2.91
C GLY A 100 7.19 -0.26 -3.38
N VAL A 101 6.53 0.89 -3.41
CA VAL A 101 7.11 2.18 -3.75
C VAL A 101 7.55 2.89 -2.49
N PHE A 102 8.79 3.40 -2.48
CA PHE A 102 9.33 4.13 -1.34
C PHE A 102 9.32 5.62 -1.63
N TYR A 103 8.89 6.39 -0.63
CA TYR A 103 8.81 7.84 -0.69
C TYR A 103 9.65 8.44 0.43
N LYS A 104 10.30 9.54 0.14
CA LYS A 104 11.04 10.33 1.13
C LYS A 104 10.42 11.71 1.21
N LYS A 105 10.21 12.22 2.43
CA LYS A 105 9.69 13.57 2.62
C LYS A 105 10.77 14.60 2.23
N LYS A 106 10.39 15.55 1.39
CA LYS A 106 11.25 16.68 0.98
C LYS A 106 10.44 17.97 1.01
N GLY A 107 10.64 18.77 2.07
CA GLY A 107 9.84 19.96 2.29
C GLY A 107 8.36 19.60 2.50
N ARG A 108 7.50 20.17 1.68
CA ARG A 108 6.05 19.91 1.72
C ARG A 108 5.61 18.76 0.82
N ASN A 109 6.55 18.17 0.09
CA ASN A 109 6.27 17.11 -0.88
C ASN A 109 6.94 15.81 -0.46
N TYR A 110 6.64 14.77 -1.22
CA TYR A 110 7.29 13.48 -1.11
C TYR A 110 7.87 13.11 -2.47
N ILE A 111 9.03 12.47 -2.46
CA ILE A 111 9.74 12.07 -3.67
C ILE A 111 9.84 10.57 -3.70
N VAL A 112 9.57 9.97 -4.85
CA VAL A 112 9.82 8.55 -5.07
C VAL A 112 11.33 8.31 -5.09
N VAL A 113 11.80 7.37 -4.28
CA VAL A 113 13.21 7.03 -4.13
C VAL A 113 13.44 5.54 -4.32
N ASN A 114 14.65 5.20 -4.71
CA ASN A 114 15.15 3.84 -4.72
C ASN A 114 15.88 3.58 -3.40
N VAL A 115 15.59 2.45 -2.78
CA VAL A 115 16.25 2.05 -1.53
C VAL A 115 16.97 0.73 -1.64
#